data_f36c43897e75cb012476c61141aa69c8
#
_entry.id   f36c43897e75cb012476c61141aa69c8
#
_cell.length_a   1.000
_cell.length_b   1.000
_cell.length_c   1.000
_cell.angle_alpha   90.00
_cell.angle_beta   90.00
_cell.angle_gamma   90.00
#
_symmetry.space_group_name_H-M   'P 1'
#
loop_
_entity.id
_entity.type
_entity.pdbx_description
1 polymer ?
#
loop_
_entity_poly.entity_id
_entity_poly.type
_entity_poly.pdbx_seq_one_letter_code
_entity_poly.pdbx_strand_id
1 'polypeptide(L)'
;LSSLIKEIPGRETLKVVDMGSGKGYLTFALYDYLVNVLKVNAQVTGVEFRPDLVNLCNAIARDTGFTQLSFEQGTIENFDSAGTNILIALHACDTATDDAISKGISAGADLIVVAPCCHKQIRRQLEASKTGNDLGFLTKYGIFLERQAEMVTDGIRAMILEYFGYKTKVFEFISDAHTPKNVMIVGLKDPKWTG
;
A
#
# COMPACT_ATOMS: atom_id res chain seq x y z
N LEU A 1 4.10 5.28 -11.53
CA LEU A 1 2.67 4.93 -11.56
C LEU A 1 2.12 4.88 -12.99
N SER A 2 2.42 5.87 -13.85
CA SER A 2 1.90 5.92 -15.24
C SER A 2 2.21 4.66 -16.07
N SER A 3 3.41 4.11 -15.95
CA SER A 3 3.80 2.88 -16.66
C SER A 3 3.03 1.67 -16.14
N LEU A 4 2.81 1.58 -14.83
CA LEU A 4 2.07 0.49 -14.19
C LEU A 4 0.58 0.52 -14.56
N ILE A 5 -0.02 1.71 -14.60
CA ILE A 5 -1.45 1.87 -14.99
C ILE A 5 -1.68 1.41 -16.43
N LYS A 6 -0.72 1.61 -17.33
CA LYS A 6 -0.81 1.14 -18.72
C LYS A 6 -0.76 -0.38 -18.87
N GLU A 7 -0.24 -1.08 -17.86
CA GLU A 7 -0.19 -2.54 -17.83
C GLU A 7 -1.48 -3.16 -17.26
N ILE A 8 -2.34 -2.34 -16.62
CA ILE A 8 -3.64 -2.80 -16.11
C ILE A 8 -4.59 -3.03 -17.30
N PRO A 9 -5.37 -4.14 -17.32
CA PRO A 9 -6.37 -4.37 -18.34
C PRO A 9 -7.34 -3.20 -18.48
N GLY A 10 -7.68 -2.82 -19.71
CA GLY A 10 -8.61 -1.72 -19.97
C GLY A 10 -9.94 -1.92 -19.22
N ARG A 11 -10.35 -0.91 -18.47
CA ARG A 11 -11.60 -0.88 -17.71
C ARG A 11 -12.41 0.33 -18.14
N GLU A 12 -13.73 0.23 -18.14
CA GLU A 12 -14.60 1.38 -18.34
C GLU A 12 -14.40 2.43 -17.24
N THR A 13 -14.28 1.96 -16.01
CA THR A 13 -13.96 2.80 -14.82
C THR A 13 -12.92 2.09 -13.97
N LEU A 14 -11.85 2.79 -13.63
CA LEU A 14 -10.78 2.29 -12.77
C LEU A 14 -11.13 2.59 -11.31
N LYS A 15 -11.37 1.56 -10.51
CA LYS A 15 -11.65 1.70 -9.08
C LYS A 15 -10.36 1.64 -8.28
N VAL A 16 -10.09 2.71 -7.54
CA VAL A 16 -8.87 2.88 -6.74
C VAL A 16 -9.25 3.11 -5.28
N VAL A 17 -8.59 2.40 -4.38
CA VAL A 17 -8.78 2.54 -2.94
C VAL A 17 -7.45 2.89 -2.28
N ASP A 18 -7.45 3.96 -1.47
CA ASP A 18 -6.33 4.41 -0.66
C ASP A 18 -6.62 4.12 0.82
N MET A 19 -5.99 3.08 1.36
CA MET A 19 -6.18 2.61 2.72
C MET A 19 -5.35 3.41 3.71
N GLY A 20 -6.02 4.06 4.67
CA GLY A 20 -5.37 4.96 5.63
C GLY A 20 -5.07 6.32 5.01
N SER A 21 -6.01 6.89 4.26
CA SER A 21 -5.81 8.11 3.48
C SER A 21 -5.45 9.36 4.31
N GLY A 22 -5.70 9.34 5.61
CA GLY A 22 -5.35 10.42 6.52
C GLY A 22 -6.00 11.75 6.11
N LYS A 23 -5.18 12.78 5.90
CA LYS A 23 -5.62 14.09 5.41
C LYS A 23 -5.91 14.12 3.90
N GLY A 24 -5.82 13.00 3.21
CA GLY A 24 -6.17 12.85 1.81
C GLY A 24 -5.19 13.44 0.80
N TYR A 25 -4.03 13.98 1.21
CA TYR A 25 -3.10 14.64 0.27
C TYR A 25 -2.74 13.77 -0.93
N LEU A 26 -2.39 12.51 -0.68
CA LEU A 26 -2.08 11.57 -1.74
C LEU A 26 -3.33 11.22 -2.56
N THR A 27 -4.44 10.98 -1.89
CA THR A 27 -5.71 10.58 -2.51
C THR A 27 -6.22 11.64 -3.49
N PHE A 28 -6.14 12.93 -3.09
CA PHE A 28 -6.46 14.06 -3.96
C PHE A 28 -5.50 14.15 -5.16
N ALA A 29 -4.19 14.08 -4.90
CA ALA A 29 -3.18 14.13 -5.96
C ALA A 29 -3.32 12.96 -6.94
N LEU A 30 -3.63 11.77 -6.43
CA LEU A 30 -3.85 10.58 -7.24
C LEU A 30 -5.08 10.73 -8.14
N TYR A 31 -6.20 11.21 -7.58
CA TYR A 31 -7.41 11.47 -8.35
C TYR A 31 -7.15 12.49 -9.46
N ASP A 32 -6.56 13.63 -9.13
CA ASP A 32 -6.23 14.67 -10.10
C ASP A 32 -5.31 14.11 -11.21
N TYR A 33 -4.30 13.36 -10.84
CA TYR A 33 -3.38 12.74 -11.78
C TYR A 33 -4.07 11.75 -12.72
N LEU A 34 -4.91 10.87 -12.19
CA LEU A 34 -5.63 9.88 -13.00
C LEU A 34 -6.63 10.54 -13.96
N VAL A 35 -7.46 11.45 -13.44
CA VAL A 35 -8.57 12.02 -14.19
C VAL A 35 -8.12 13.19 -15.07
N ASN A 36 -7.33 14.12 -14.53
CA ASN A 36 -6.98 15.35 -15.20
C ASN A 36 -5.69 15.26 -16.03
N VAL A 37 -4.71 14.45 -15.62
CA VAL A 37 -3.45 14.30 -16.35
C VAL A 37 -3.50 13.09 -17.30
N LEU A 38 -3.83 11.90 -16.78
CA LEU A 38 -3.86 10.69 -17.60
C LEU A 38 -5.17 10.51 -18.40
N LYS A 39 -6.21 11.29 -18.10
CA LYS A 39 -7.54 11.21 -18.74
C LYS A 39 -8.19 9.83 -18.59
N VAL A 40 -7.94 9.16 -17.48
CA VAL A 40 -8.54 7.87 -17.13
C VAL A 40 -9.84 8.14 -16.37
N ASN A 41 -10.92 7.45 -16.76
CA ASN A 41 -12.12 7.44 -15.94
C ASN A 41 -11.87 6.62 -14.68
N ALA A 42 -11.73 7.30 -13.54
CA ALA A 42 -11.35 6.69 -12.27
C ALA A 42 -12.28 7.13 -11.14
N GLN A 43 -12.69 6.15 -10.35
CA GLN A 43 -13.35 6.34 -9.06
C GLN A 43 -12.31 6.09 -7.97
N VAL A 44 -12.06 7.08 -7.11
CA VAL A 44 -11.06 6.98 -6.04
C VAL A 44 -11.76 7.10 -4.70
N THR A 45 -11.50 6.14 -3.81
CA THR A 45 -12.03 6.12 -2.45
C THR A 45 -10.88 6.13 -1.45
N GLY A 46 -10.82 7.16 -0.61
CA GLY A 46 -9.93 7.19 0.56
C GLY A 46 -10.64 6.57 1.76
N VAL A 47 -9.99 5.61 2.41
CA VAL A 47 -10.51 4.97 3.64
C VAL A 47 -9.75 5.54 4.84
N GLU A 48 -10.46 6.11 5.80
CA GLU A 48 -9.86 6.70 6.99
C GLU A 48 -10.71 6.38 8.23
N PHE A 49 -10.04 6.05 9.32
CA PHE A 49 -10.70 5.72 10.59
C PHE A 49 -11.37 6.94 11.26
N ARG A 50 -10.76 8.12 11.14
CA ARG A 50 -11.18 9.35 11.83
C ARG A 50 -12.30 10.06 11.08
N PRO A 51 -13.51 10.16 11.66
CA PRO A 51 -14.67 10.73 10.96
C PRO A 51 -14.53 12.24 10.66
N ASP A 52 -13.77 12.96 11.47
CA ASP A 52 -13.49 14.40 11.25
C ASP A 52 -12.70 14.62 9.95
N LEU A 53 -11.70 13.76 9.68
CA LEU A 53 -10.93 13.84 8.45
C LEU A 53 -11.74 13.38 7.24
N VAL A 54 -12.56 12.34 7.38
CA VAL A 54 -13.47 11.88 6.32
C VAL A 54 -14.41 13.01 5.90
N ASN A 55 -15.02 13.68 6.88
CA ASN A 55 -15.93 14.81 6.63
C ASN A 55 -15.21 15.98 5.96
N LEU A 56 -14.02 16.35 6.47
CA LEU A 56 -13.19 17.41 5.90
C LEU A 56 -12.81 17.10 4.44
N CYS A 57 -12.29 15.91 4.17
CA CYS A 57 -11.88 15.54 2.83
C CYS A 57 -13.06 15.46 1.85
N ASN A 58 -14.22 14.97 2.27
CA ASN A 58 -15.41 14.98 1.44
C ASN A 58 -15.93 16.41 1.16
N ALA A 59 -15.79 17.33 2.10
CA ALA A 59 -16.11 18.74 1.86
C ALA A 59 -15.19 19.33 0.79
N ILE A 60 -13.87 19.13 0.92
CA ILE A 60 -12.88 19.60 -0.06
C ILE A 60 -13.13 18.97 -1.45
N ALA A 61 -13.44 17.67 -1.52
CA ALA A 61 -13.72 16.99 -2.79
C ALA A 61 -14.91 17.62 -3.51
N ARG A 62 -15.99 17.97 -2.78
CA ARG A 62 -17.15 18.68 -3.34
C ARG A 62 -16.78 20.09 -3.81
N ASP A 63 -16.08 20.85 -2.98
CA ASP A 63 -15.71 22.24 -3.27
C ASP A 63 -14.78 22.37 -4.48
N THR A 64 -13.94 21.34 -4.71
CA THR A 64 -13.03 21.26 -5.86
C THR A 64 -13.66 20.63 -7.10
N GLY A 65 -14.89 20.14 -7.01
CA GLY A 65 -15.60 19.50 -8.13
C GLY A 65 -15.07 18.10 -8.49
N PHE A 66 -14.42 17.41 -7.55
CA PHE A 66 -13.91 16.06 -7.75
C PHE A 66 -15.03 15.03 -7.54
N THR A 67 -15.89 14.90 -8.55
CA THR A 67 -17.16 14.18 -8.46
C THR A 67 -17.03 12.66 -8.25
N GLN A 68 -15.89 12.07 -8.62
CA GLN A 68 -15.61 10.65 -8.46
C GLN A 68 -14.55 10.38 -7.38
N LEU A 69 -14.32 11.33 -6.50
CA LEU A 69 -13.50 11.19 -5.30
C LEU A 69 -14.39 11.19 -4.07
N SER A 70 -14.29 10.16 -3.26
CA SER A 70 -15.00 10.04 -1.98
C SER A 70 -14.08 9.58 -0.86
N PHE A 71 -14.48 9.88 0.37
CA PHE A 71 -13.80 9.36 1.57
C PHE A 71 -14.83 8.65 2.43
N GLU A 72 -14.47 7.44 2.88
CA GLU A 72 -15.32 6.58 3.70
C GLU A 72 -14.67 6.31 5.05
N GLN A 73 -15.51 6.35 6.10
CA GLN A 73 -15.04 5.97 7.42
C GLN A 73 -14.91 4.45 7.50
N GLY A 74 -13.72 3.97 7.80
CA GLY A 74 -13.47 2.54 7.92
C GLY A 74 -12.05 2.22 8.37
N THR A 75 -11.84 0.93 8.59
CA THR A 75 -10.52 0.34 8.80
C THR A 75 -10.18 -0.57 7.63
N ILE A 76 -8.90 -0.93 7.50
CA ILE A 76 -8.47 -1.89 6.47
C ILE A 76 -9.25 -3.20 6.61
N GLU A 77 -9.50 -3.67 7.84
CA GLU A 77 -10.23 -4.92 8.10
C GLU A 77 -11.68 -4.88 7.64
N ASN A 78 -12.38 -3.77 7.90
CA ASN A 78 -13.84 -3.68 7.74
C ASN A 78 -14.28 -3.15 6.38
N PHE A 79 -13.38 -2.53 5.61
CA PHE A 79 -13.72 -1.99 4.31
C PHE A 79 -13.97 -3.10 3.28
N ASP A 80 -15.06 -3.00 2.53
CA ASP A 80 -15.34 -3.89 1.40
C ASP A 80 -14.53 -3.45 0.17
N SER A 81 -13.50 -4.22 -0.14
CA SER A 81 -12.63 -3.96 -1.30
C SER A 81 -13.07 -4.66 -2.60
N ALA A 82 -14.27 -5.25 -2.64
CA ALA A 82 -14.74 -5.97 -3.82
C ALA A 82 -14.73 -5.09 -5.09
N GLY A 83 -14.15 -5.62 -6.14
CA GLY A 83 -14.03 -4.92 -7.43
C GLY A 83 -13.00 -3.80 -7.48
N THR A 84 -12.16 -3.65 -6.46
CA THR A 84 -11.01 -2.72 -6.48
C THR A 84 -9.99 -3.16 -7.51
N ASN A 85 -9.60 -2.24 -8.40
CA ASN A 85 -8.54 -2.50 -9.39
C ASN A 85 -7.16 -2.11 -8.87
N ILE A 86 -7.06 -1.00 -8.14
CA ILE A 86 -5.82 -0.53 -7.52
C ILE A 86 -6.04 -0.35 -6.03
N LEU A 87 -5.25 -1.03 -5.22
CA LEU A 87 -5.22 -0.84 -3.78
C LEU A 87 -3.88 -0.20 -3.38
N ILE A 88 -3.96 0.91 -2.66
CA ILE A 88 -2.80 1.66 -2.17
C ILE A 88 -2.86 1.73 -0.65
N ALA A 89 -1.71 1.56 0.02
CA ALA A 89 -1.57 1.76 1.46
C ALA A 89 -0.16 2.27 1.79
N LEU A 90 0.02 3.59 1.79
CA LEU A 90 1.34 4.19 2.05
C LEU A 90 1.57 4.54 3.53
N HIS A 91 0.53 4.51 4.35
CA HIS A 91 0.61 4.87 5.77
C HIS A 91 0.03 3.80 6.71
N ALA A 92 -0.08 2.56 6.21
CA ALA A 92 -0.44 1.42 7.03
C ALA A 92 0.79 0.92 7.79
N CYS A 93 0.78 1.08 9.12
CA CYS A 93 1.91 0.69 9.96
C CYS A 93 1.84 -0.79 10.36
N ASP A 94 3.02 -1.44 10.38
CA ASP A 94 3.23 -2.80 10.90
C ASP A 94 2.30 -3.83 10.21
N THR A 95 1.47 -4.55 10.96
CA THR A 95 0.54 -5.56 10.44
C THR A 95 -0.56 -4.99 9.54
N ALA A 96 -0.90 -3.71 9.67
CA ALA A 96 -1.88 -3.08 8.78
C ALA A 96 -1.43 -3.06 7.30
N THR A 97 -0.11 -3.09 7.04
CA THR A 97 0.42 -3.30 5.69
C THR A 97 0.07 -4.71 5.19
N ASP A 98 0.17 -5.72 6.05
CA ASP A 98 -0.14 -7.11 5.70
C ASP A 98 -1.63 -7.28 5.43
N ASP A 99 -2.49 -6.62 6.23
CA ASP A 99 -3.94 -6.57 6.01
C ASP A 99 -4.29 -5.91 4.67
N ALA A 100 -3.61 -4.83 4.30
CA ALA A 100 -3.81 -4.16 3.02
C ALA A 100 -3.41 -5.07 1.83
N ILE A 101 -2.29 -5.77 1.92
CA ILE A 101 -1.86 -6.75 0.91
C ILE A 101 -2.90 -7.87 0.79
N SER A 102 -3.32 -8.44 1.91
CA SER A 102 -4.34 -9.51 1.96
C SER A 102 -5.66 -9.07 1.33
N LYS A 103 -6.12 -7.84 1.64
CA LYS A 103 -7.32 -7.24 1.02
C LYS A 103 -7.16 -7.07 -0.49
N GLY A 104 -6.03 -6.56 -0.95
CA GLY A 104 -5.74 -6.40 -2.37
C GLY A 104 -5.76 -7.73 -3.12
N ILE A 105 -5.13 -8.76 -2.56
CA ILE A 105 -5.13 -10.12 -3.11
C ILE A 105 -6.56 -10.69 -3.15
N SER A 106 -7.31 -10.59 -2.04
CA SER A 106 -8.68 -11.10 -1.94
C SER A 106 -9.65 -10.39 -2.88
N ALA A 107 -9.46 -9.09 -3.11
CA ALA A 107 -10.22 -8.32 -4.10
C ALA A 107 -9.84 -8.66 -5.55
N GLY A 108 -8.76 -9.39 -5.75
CA GLY A 108 -8.20 -9.65 -7.07
C GLY A 108 -7.70 -8.38 -7.76
N ALA A 109 -7.21 -7.40 -6.98
CA ALA A 109 -6.75 -6.12 -7.51
C ALA A 109 -5.69 -6.31 -8.60
N ASP A 110 -5.75 -5.50 -9.64
CA ASP A 110 -4.78 -5.54 -10.74
C ASP A 110 -3.41 -4.96 -10.29
N LEU A 111 -3.44 -4.02 -9.33
CA LEU A 111 -2.25 -3.37 -8.80
C LEU A 111 -2.38 -3.18 -7.27
N ILE A 112 -1.37 -3.59 -6.54
CA ILE A 112 -1.24 -3.38 -5.09
C ILE A 112 0.02 -2.58 -4.84
N VAL A 113 -0.07 -1.46 -4.10
CA VAL A 113 1.06 -0.56 -3.80
C VAL A 113 1.08 -0.30 -2.31
N VAL A 114 2.14 -0.70 -1.64
CA VAL A 114 2.31 -0.45 -0.21
C VAL A 114 3.68 0.19 0.07
N ALA A 115 3.72 1.08 1.07
CA ALA A 115 4.98 1.64 1.57
C ALA A 115 5.05 1.38 3.09
N PRO A 116 5.68 0.29 3.50
CA PRO A 116 5.82 -0.07 4.91
C PRO A 116 6.67 0.95 5.65
N CYS A 117 6.23 1.37 6.84
CA CYS A 117 6.99 2.32 7.65
C CYS A 117 7.47 1.74 8.99
N CYS A 118 6.90 0.62 9.43
CA CYS A 118 7.19 -0.01 10.72
C CYS A 118 7.23 -1.54 10.58
N HIS A 119 8.10 -2.18 11.36
CA HIS A 119 8.31 -3.64 11.35
C HIS A 119 8.42 -4.16 12.79
N LYS A 120 7.60 -3.61 13.70
CA LYS A 120 7.72 -3.82 15.14
C LYS A 120 7.44 -5.25 15.55
N GLN A 121 6.50 -5.93 14.90
CA GLN A 121 6.15 -7.31 15.22
C GLN A 121 7.33 -8.24 14.98
N ILE A 122 7.87 -8.25 13.77
CA ILE A 122 9.01 -9.12 13.40
C ILE A 122 10.26 -8.76 14.22
N ARG A 123 10.50 -7.46 14.44
CA ARG A 123 11.60 -7.04 15.29
C ARG A 123 11.52 -7.65 16.70
N ARG A 124 10.34 -7.61 17.34
CA ARG A 124 10.13 -8.21 18.67
C ARG A 124 10.33 -9.73 18.64
N GLN A 125 9.90 -10.40 17.59
CA GLN A 125 10.09 -11.85 17.43
C GLN A 125 11.59 -12.19 17.27
N LEU A 126 12.33 -11.41 16.49
CA LEU A 126 13.77 -11.58 16.35
C LEU A 126 14.52 -11.32 17.67
N GLU A 127 14.13 -10.30 18.45
CA GLU A 127 14.68 -10.01 19.77
C GLU A 127 14.40 -11.13 20.77
N ALA A 128 13.20 -11.71 20.74
CA ALA A 128 12.78 -12.79 21.64
C ALA A 128 13.36 -14.15 21.23
N SER A 129 13.81 -14.33 20.00
CA SER A 129 14.38 -15.58 19.51
C SER A 129 15.71 -15.86 20.19
N LYS A 130 15.74 -16.90 21.03
CA LYS A 130 16.94 -17.41 21.69
C LYS A 130 17.73 -18.40 20.82
N THR A 131 17.23 -18.70 19.63
CA THR A 131 17.95 -19.58 18.69
C THR A 131 19.17 -18.84 18.17
N GLY A 132 20.34 -19.41 18.44
CA GLY A 132 21.59 -18.94 17.85
C GLY A 132 21.44 -18.96 16.34
N ASN A 133 21.44 -17.78 15.73
CA ASN A 133 21.52 -17.66 14.27
C ASN A 133 22.92 -17.19 13.88
N ASP A 134 23.34 -17.52 12.68
CA ASP A 134 24.65 -17.16 12.16
C ASP A 134 24.85 -15.63 12.07
N LEU A 135 23.77 -14.85 12.20
CA LEU A 135 23.73 -13.39 12.15
C LEU A 135 23.70 -12.75 13.57
N GLY A 136 23.84 -13.53 14.65
CA GLY A 136 23.80 -13.03 16.02
C GLY A 136 24.81 -11.92 16.31
N PHE A 137 25.94 -11.91 15.61
CA PHE A 137 26.95 -10.86 15.71
C PHE A 137 26.46 -9.49 15.17
N LEU A 138 25.48 -9.45 14.27
CA LEU A 138 24.85 -8.24 13.77
C LEU A 138 23.66 -7.84 14.64
N THR A 139 22.80 -8.78 14.99
CA THR A 139 21.52 -8.50 15.67
C THR A 139 21.67 -8.02 17.12
N LYS A 140 22.87 -8.17 17.71
CA LYS A 140 23.19 -7.53 19.00
C LYS A 140 23.15 -5.99 18.95
N TYR A 141 23.23 -5.38 17.77
CA TYR A 141 23.12 -3.93 17.58
C TYR A 141 21.71 -3.59 17.13
N GLY A 142 20.98 -2.78 17.90
CA GLY A 142 19.59 -2.46 17.65
C GLY A 142 19.30 -1.87 16.26
N ILE A 143 20.26 -1.09 15.69
CA ILE A 143 20.12 -0.55 14.34
C ILE A 143 20.18 -1.63 13.26
N PHE A 144 21.01 -2.63 13.43
CA PHE A 144 21.11 -3.73 12.46
C PHE A 144 19.92 -4.69 12.59
N LEU A 145 19.44 -4.90 13.83
CA LEU A 145 18.22 -5.66 14.07
C LEU A 145 17.00 -5.01 13.41
N GLU A 146 16.87 -3.69 13.49
CA GLU A 146 15.81 -2.94 12.81
C GLU A 146 15.86 -3.14 11.29
N ARG A 147 17.04 -2.93 10.69
CA ARG A 147 17.23 -3.12 9.25
C ARG A 147 16.98 -4.56 8.80
N GLN A 148 17.38 -5.54 9.61
CA GLN A 148 17.10 -6.94 9.33
C GLN A 148 15.61 -7.21 9.38
N ALA A 149 14.90 -6.70 10.37
CA ALA A 149 13.45 -6.85 10.46
C ALA A 149 12.75 -6.23 9.25
N GLU A 150 13.17 -5.06 8.78
CA GLU A 150 12.67 -4.45 7.53
C GLU A 150 12.89 -5.37 6.34
N MET A 151 14.13 -5.74 6.07
CA MET A 151 14.48 -6.55 4.88
C MET A 151 13.73 -7.88 4.85
N VAL A 152 13.66 -8.56 6.01
CA VAL A 152 12.97 -9.87 6.10
C VAL A 152 11.47 -9.69 5.90
N THR A 153 10.85 -8.72 6.57
CA THR A 153 9.40 -8.52 6.48
C THR A 153 8.99 -8.13 5.06
N ASP A 154 9.68 -7.17 4.46
CA ASP A 154 9.34 -6.68 3.12
C ASP A 154 9.67 -7.70 2.04
N GLY A 155 10.72 -8.50 2.23
CA GLY A 155 11.00 -9.66 1.39
C GLY A 155 9.89 -10.72 1.45
N ILE A 156 9.37 -11.03 2.63
CA ILE A 156 8.24 -11.96 2.80
C ILE A 156 6.98 -11.39 2.12
N ARG A 157 6.69 -10.10 2.28
CA ARG A 157 5.56 -9.43 1.62
C ARG A 157 5.62 -9.53 0.10
N ALA A 158 6.81 -9.31 -0.47
CA ALA A 158 7.03 -9.48 -1.90
C ALA A 158 6.80 -10.95 -2.34
N MET A 159 7.35 -11.92 -1.60
CA MET A 159 7.15 -13.34 -1.89
C MET A 159 5.68 -13.77 -1.77
N ILE A 160 4.93 -13.23 -0.82
CA ILE A 160 3.48 -13.49 -0.69
C ILE A 160 2.76 -12.99 -1.95
N LEU A 161 3.04 -11.78 -2.40
CA LEU A 161 2.45 -11.25 -3.64
C LEU A 161 2.80 -12.14 -4.84
N GLU A 162 4.05 -12.59 -4.96
CA GLU A 162 4.48 -13.50 -6.03
C GLU A 162 3.74 -14.83 -5.97
N TYR A 163 3.59 -15.41 -4.77
CA TYR A 163 2.85 -16.65 -4.57
C TYR A 163 1.39 -16.54 -5.03
N PHE A 164 0.77 -15.37 -4.88
CA PHE A 164 -0.59 -15.11 -5.35
C PHE A 164 -0.67 -14.54 -6.77
N GLY A 165 0.40 -14.65 -7.56
CA GLY A 165 0.39 -14.35 -8.99
C GLY A 165 0.62 -12.89 -9.34
N TYR A 166 1.33 -12.15 -8.52
CA TYR A 166 1.74 -10.80 -8.82
C TYR A 166 3.22 -10.74 -9.21
N LYS A 167 3.54 -9.96 -10.23
CA LYS A 167 4.92 -9.54 -10.48
C LYS A 167 5.28 -8.43 -9.51
N THR A 168 6.33 -8.61 -8.73
CA THR A 168 6.73 -7.66 -7.69
C THR A 168 7.86 -6.75 -8.12
N LYS A 169 7.85 -5.53 -7.57
CA LYS A 169 8.98 -4.61 -7.58
C LYS A 169 9.12 -4.03 -6.18
N VAL A 170 10.35 -4.05 -5.67
CA VAL A 170 10.71 -3.43 -4.39
C VAL A 170 11.77 -2.38 -4.68
N PHE A 171 11.53 -1.13 -4.33
CA PHE A 171 12.43 -0.02 -4.64
C PHE A 171 12.27 1.15 -3.68
N GLU A 172 13.28 2.00 -3.62
CA GLU A 172 13.21 3.27 -2.90
C GLU A 172 12.47 4.30 -3.76
N PHE A 173 11.36 4.86 -3.25
CA PHE A 173 10.54 5.83 -3.99
C PHE A 173 10.94 7.29 -3.73
N ILE A 174 11.72 7.53 -2.67
CA ILE A 174 12.29 8.84 -2.31
C ILE A 174 13.68 8.60 -1.71
N SER A 175 14.56 9.58 -1.82
CA SER A 175 15.91 9.48 -1.27
C SER A 175 15.89 9.31 0.25
N ASP A 176 16.77 8.47 0.78
CA ASP A 176 17.00 8.25 2.20
C ASP A 176 17.42 9.53 2.95
N ALA A 177 17.93 10.54 2.24
CA ALA A 177 18.18 11.87 2.80
C ALA A 177 16.92 12.54 3.38
N HIS A 178 15.73 12.17 2.93
CA HIS A 178 14.44 12.68 3.41
C HIS A 178 13.81 11.80 4.47
N THR A 179 13.90 10.49 4.32
CA THR A 179 13.39 9.52 5.29
C THR A 179 14.03 8.15 5.06
N PRO A 180 14.44 7.44 6.13
CA PRO A 180 14.92 6.06 6.00
C PRO A 180 13.79 5.06 5.72
N LYS A 181 12.53 5.47 5.82
CA LYS A 181 11.33 4.65 5.54
C LYS A 181 10.81 5.00 4.14
N ASN A 182 11.56 4.59 3.14
CA ASN A 182 11.38 4.97 1.73
C ASN A 182 11.19 3.78 0.80
N VAL A 183 11.00 2.58 1.32
CA VAL A 183 10.77 1.37 0.53
C VAL A 183 9.31 1.30 0.08
N MET A 184 9.11 1.01 -1.19
CA MET A 184 7.80 0.73 -1.79
C MET A 184 7.80 -0.69 -2.35
N ILE A 185 6.72 -1.42 -2.06
CA ILE A 185 6.45 -2.74 -2.62
C ILE A 185 5.26 -2.60 -3.56
N VAL A 186 5.45 -3.03 -4.78
CA VAL A 186 4.44 -2.99 -5.84
C VAL A 186 4.20 -4.40 -6.35
N GLY A 187 2.95 -4.84 -6.33
CA GLY A 187 2.49 -6.07 -6.96
C GLY A 187 1.58 -5.75 -8.15
N LEU A 188 2.00 -6.14 -9.34
CA LEU A 188 1.18 -6.08 -10.56
C LEU A 188 0.69 -7.49 -10.89
N LYS A 189 -0.63 -7.68 -10.99
CA LYS A 189 -1.22 -8.99 -11.28
C LYS A 189 -0.73 -9.52 -12.62
N ASP A 190 -0.18 -10.73 -12.63
CA ASP A 190 0.23 -11.39 -13.88
C ASP A 190 -0.97 -12.14 -14.47
N PRO A 191 -1.50 -11.74 -15.64
CA PRO A 191 -2.63 -12.43 -16.26
C PRO A 191 -2.29 -13.85 -16.72
N LYS A 192 -1.02 -14.20 -16.78
CA LYS A 192 -0.53 -15.54 -17.17
C LYS A 192 -0.35 -16.48 -16.00
N TRP A 193 -0.49 -15.98 -14.78
CA TRP A 193 -0.34 -16.83 -13.60
C TRP A 193 -1.55 -17.77 -13.46
N THR A 194 -1.29 -19.04 -13.32
CA THR A 194 -2.33 -20.10 -13.29
C THR A 194 -2.47 -20.79 -11.92
N GLY A 195 -1.73 -20.31 -10.89
CA GLY A 195 -1.76 -20.90 -9.54
C GLY A 195 -0.77 -22.02 -9.37
#